data_54ef9132479b03b04c571e743b77afc0
#
_entry.id   54ef9132479b03b04c571e743b77afc0
#
_cell.length_a   1.000
_cell.length_b   1.000
_cell.length_c   1.000
_cell.angle_alpha   90.00
_cell.angle_beta   90.00
_cell.angle_gamma   90.00
#
_symmetry.space_group_name_H-M   'P 1'
#
loop_
_entity.id
_entity.type
_entity.pdbx_description
1 polymer ?
#
loop_
_entity_poly.entity_id
_entity_poly.type
_entity_poly.pdbx_seq_one_letter_code
_entity_poly.pdbx_strand_id
1 'polypeptide(L)'
;MMHYVNGNLLDTNCDYICHQVNCMGKMNSGVAKAIREKWPVVFKEYEELCESWHAWAYAHHAQEPEQHAASAMLGRVQLVQVKENQIVINLFGQGTFGYDGKRYTSYDAFWMGLGEIRKCVPVGNTIAFPYKVGCVRGGANWTIIETMITEALHDYEVYIYELEE
;
A
#
# COMPACT_ATOMS: atom_id res chain seq x y z
N MET A 1 5.83 6.71 -17.28
CA MET A 1 5.03 7.96 -17.46
C MET A 1 3.84 7.93 -16.52
N MET A 2 3.47 9.06 -15.97
CA MET A 2 2.32 9.18 -15.07
C MET A 2 1.08 9.67 -15.80
N HIS A 3 -0.05 8.97 -15.63
CA HIS A 3 -1.34 9.31 -16.22
C HIS A 3 -2.35 9.53 -15.09
N TYR A 4 -3.15 10.59 -15.19
CA TYR A 4 -4.22 10.88 -14.24
C TYR A 4 -5.55 10.49 -14.86
N VAL A 5 -6.35 9.71 -14.13
CA VAL A 5 -7.61 9.15 -14.59
C VAL A 5 -8.72 9.49 -13.62
N ASN A 6 -9.83 10.02 -14.13
CA ASN A 6 -11.06 10.16 -13.36
C ASN A 6 -11.81 8.83 -13.44
N GLY A 7 -11.93 8.15 -12.33
CA GLY A 7 -12.58 6.85 -12.31
C GLY A 7 -12.27 6.07 -11.04
N ASN A 8 -12.86 4.88 -10.96
CA ASN A 8 -12.68 3.98 -9.83
C ASN A 8 -11.43 3.13 -10.03
N LEU A 9 -10.48 3.23 -9.11
CA LEU A 9 -9.27 2.40 -9.09
C LEU A 9 -9.59 0.91 -9.24
N LEU A 10 -10.69 0.45 -8.64
CA LEU A 10 -11.05 -0.97 -8.62
C LEU A 10 -11.54 -1.49 -9.99
N ASP A 11 -11.84 -0.58 -10.92
CA ASP A 11 -12.26 -0.92 -12.28
C ASP A 11 -11.10 -0.85 -13.29
N THR A 12 -9.89 -0.58 -12.82
CA THR A 12 -8.71 -0.47 -13.71
C THR A 12 -8.38 -1.80 -14.40
N ASN A 13 -7.83 -1.69 -15.59
CA ASN A 13 -7.26 -2.85 -16.31
C ASN A 13 -5.74 -2.92 -16.15
N CYS A 14 -5.14 -2.10 -15.29
CA CYS A 14 -3.71 -2.19 -15.01
C CYS A 14 -3.35 -3.57 -14.46
N ASP A 15 -2.13 -3.99 -14.73
CA ASP A 15 -1.62 -5.29 -14.27
C ASP A 15 -1.52 -5.35 -12.76
N TYR A 16 -1.22 -4.21 -12.13
CA TYR A 16 -1.03 -4.08 -10.68
C TYR A 16 -1.84 -2.92 -10.13
N ILE A 17 -2.42 -3.13 -8.96
CA ILE A 17 -3.09 -2.08 -8.18
C ILE A 17 -2.32 -1.95 -6.87
N CYS A 18 -1.73 -0.80 -6.60
CA CYS A 18 -0.97 -0.56 -5.38
C CYS A 18 -1.71 0.39 -4.46
N HIS A 19 -1.83 0.01 -3.19
CA HIS A 19 -2.35 0.90 -2.15
C HIS A 19 -1.50 0.77 -0.89
N GLN A 20 -1.57 1.76 -0.01
CA GLN A 20 -0.86 1.73 1.25
C GLN A 20 -1.69 1.03 2.32
N VAL A 21 -1.02 0.18 3.12
CA VAL A 21 -1.62 -0.48 4.28
C VAL A 21 -0.85 -0.13 5.55
N ASN A 22 -1.51 -0.30 6.71
CA ASN A 22 -0.86 -0.23 8.02
C ASN A 22 -0.31 -1.60 8.42
N CYS A 23 0.43 -1.64 9.53
CA CYS A 23 1.01 -2.87 10.07
C CYS A 23 0.15 -3.49 11.19
N MET A 24 -1.10 -3.04 11.33
CA MET A 24 -2.01 -3.47 12.41
C MET A 24 -3.01 -4.55 11.98
N GLY A 25 -3.02 -4.91 10.70
CA GLY A 25 -3.97 -5.90 10.19
C GLY A 25 -5.38 -5.35 9.98
N LYS A 26 -5.53 -4.06 9.75
CA LYS A 26 -6.85 -3.40 9.61
C LYS A 26 -7.02 -2.75 8.24
N MET A 27 -8.14 -3.04 7.60
CA MET A 27 -8.60 -2.42 6.36
C MET A 27 -10.04 -1.93 6.56
N ASN A 28 -10.22 -0.94 7.46
CA ASN A 28 -11.53 -0.54 7.94
C ASN A 28 -12.04 0.77 7.33
N SER A 29 -11.26 1.43 6.49
CA SER A 29 -11.67 2.71 5.89
C SER A 29 -11.02 2.95 4.54
N GLY A 30 -11.61 3.88 3.78
CA GLY A 30 -11.06 4.37 2.51
C GLY A 30 -10.85 3.29 1.45
N VAL A 31 -9.79 3.44 0.70
CA VAL A 31 -9.44 2.52 -0.41
C VAL A 31 -9.21 1.09 0.10
N ALA A 32 -8.57 0.94 1.24
CA ALA A 32 -8.31 -0.39 1.81
C ALA A 32 -9.61 -1.14 2.10
N LYS A 33 -10.62 -0.45 2.66
CA LYS A 33 -11.94 -1.04 2.89
C LYS A 33 -12.60 -1.45 1.58
N ALA A 34 -12.54 -0.60 0.57
CA ALA A 34 -13.11 -0.91 -0.75
C ALA A 34 -12.44 -2.12 -1.39
N ILE A 35 -11.13 -2.25 -1.27
CA ILE A 35 -10.37 -3.40 -1.76
C ILE A 35 -10.77 -4.67 -1.00
N ARG A 36 -10.88 -4.58 0.32
CA ARG A 36 -11.33 -5.70 1.16
C ARG A 36 -12.71 -6.19 0.76
N GLU A 37 -13.63 -5.28 0.48
CA GLU A 37 -15.00 -5.63 0.09
C GLU A 37 -15.05 -6.27 -1.29
N LYS A 38 -14.27 -5.77 -2.23
CA LYS A 38 -14.23 -6.33 -3.60
C LYS A 38 -13.47 -7.65 -3.67
N TRP A 39 -12.32 -7.72 -2.98
CA TRP A 39 -11.45 -8.90 -3.02
C TRP A 39 -11.10 -9.35 -1.59
N PRO A 40 -11.99 -10.11 -0.94
CA PRO A 40 -11.76 -10.57 0.45
C PRO A 40 -10.43 -11.31 0.64
N VAL A 41 -9.91 -11.97 -0.40
CA VAL A 41 -8.62 -12.67 -0.35
C VAL A 41 -7.46 -11.72 -0.04
N VAL A 42 -7.53 -10.47 -0.49
CA VAL A 42 -6.49 -9.46 -0.21
C VAL A 42 -6.42 -9.20 1.28
N PHE A 43 -7.57 -8.99 1.92
CA PHE A 43 -7.61 -8.77 3.37
C PHE A 43 -7.16 -10.02 4.13
N LYS A 44 -7.61 -11.20 3.72
CA LYS A 44 -7.27 -12.46 4.39
C LYS A 44 -5.75 -12.67 4.43
N GLU A 45 -5.10 -12.56 3.28
CA GLU A 45 -3.64 -12.76 3.21
C GLU A 45 -2.88 -11.67 3.96
N TYR A 46 -3.35 -10.43 3.88
CA TYR A 46 -2.78 -9.30 4.63
C TYR A 46 -2.91 -9.53 6.14
N GLU A 47 -4.09 -9.90 6.64
CA GLU A 47 -4.33 -10.15 8.05
C GLU A 47 -3.45 -11.29 8.57
N GLU A 48 -3.35 -12.38 7.83
CA GLU A 48 -2.50 -13.53 8.18
C GLU A 48 -1.03 -13.13 8.28
N LEU A 49 -0.55 -12.30 7.34
CA LEU A 49 0.83 -11.81 7.37
C LEU A 49 1.08 -10.93 8.60
N CYS A 50 0.17 -10.00 8.91
CA CYS A 50 0.28 -9.16 10.09
C CYS A 50 0.28 -9.99 11.37
N GLU A 51 -0.61 -10.97 11.47
CA GLU A 51 -0.67 -11.87 12.62
C GLU A 51 0.63 -12.65 12.82
N SER A 52 1.25 -13.11 11.73
CA SER A 52 2.51 -13.85 11.82
C SER A 52 3.66 -12.97 12.34
N TRP A 53 3.74 -11.72 11.89
CA TRP A 53 4.75 -10.78 12.39
C TRP A 53 4.50 -10.38 13.83
N HIS A 54 3.24 -10.19 14.23
CA HIS A 54 2.89 -9.90 15.62
C HIS A 54 3.22 -11.09 16.54
N ALA A 55 2.95 -12.31 16.11
CA ALA A 55 3.31 -13.52 16.87
C ALA A 55 4.82 -13.64 17.03
N TRP A 56 5.58 -13.38 15.96
CA TRP A 56 7.04 -13.34 16.02
C TRP A 56 7.53 -12.29 17.03
N ALA A 57 6.96 -11.10 16.98
CA ALA A 57 7.36 -10.01 17.87
C ALA A 57 7.06 -10.34 19.35
N TYR A 58 5.90 -10.91 19.62
CA TYR A 58 5.57 -11.35 20.98
C TYR A 58 6.54 -12.42 21.50
N ALA A 59 6.97 -13.34 20.63
CA ALA A 59 7.89 -14.42 21.02
C ALA A 59 9.33 -13.92 21.25
N HIS A 60 9.78 -12.90 20.52
CA HIS A 60 11.17 -12.46 20.52
C HIS A 60 11.41 -11.10 21.18
N HIS A 61 10.37 -10.29 21.34
CA HIS A 61 10.44 -8.91 21.85
C HIS A 61 9.28 -8.68 22.83
N ALA A 62 9.43 -9.18 24.06
CA ALA A 62 8.37 -9.10 25.08
C ALA A 62 7.99 -7.66 25.44
N GLN A 63 8.92 -6.70 25.23
CA GLN A 63 8.64 -5.28 25.43
C GLN A 63 8.33 -4.63 24.08
N GLU A 64 7.22 -3.89 24.02
CA GLU A 64 6.77 -3.16 22.82
C GLU A 64 6.70 -4.05 21.57
N PRO A 65 6.04 -5.23 21.63
CA PRO A 65 6.01 -6.14 20.48
C PRO A 65 5.38 -5.54 19.23
N GLU A 66 4.38 -4.66 19.37
CA GLU A 66 3.73 -4.01 18.23
C GLU A 66 4.70 -3.13 17.46
N GLN A 67 5.60 -2.40 18.15
CA GLN A 67 6.60 -1.56 17.50
C GLN A 67 7.61 -2.41 16.73
N HIS A 68 8.03 -3.54 17.29
CA HIS A 68 8.95 -4.46 16.63
C HIS A 68 8.31 -5.10 15.39
N ALA A 69 7.04 -5.50 15.49
CA ALA A 69 6.30 -6.03 14.35
C ALA A 69 6.17 -4.98 13.24
N ALA A 70 5.80 -3.75 13.58
CA ALA A 70 5.69 -2.66 12.61
C ALA A 70 7.04 -2.37 11.94
N SER A 71 8.12 -2.31 12.71
CA SER A 71 9.46 -2.08 12.15
C SER A 71 9.88 -3.18 11.18
N ALA A 72 9.47 -4.42 11.43
CA ALA A 72 9.77 -5.54 10.54
C ALA A 72 8.97 -5.47 9.22
N MET A 73 7.74 -4.93 9.26
CA MET A 73 6.86 -4.86 8.08
C MET A 73 7.05 -3.58 7.25
N LEU A 74 7.38 -2.45 7.88
CA LEU A 74 7.50 -1.16 7.18
C LEU A 74 8.50 -1.24 6.03
N GLY A 75 8.07 -0.77 4.87
CA GLY A 75 8.87 -0.78 3.65
C GLY A 75 8.77 -2.06 2.84
N ARG A 76 8.02 -3.05 3.29
CA ARG A 76 7.76 -4.28 2.53
C ARG A 76 6.53 -4.10 1.64
N VAL A 77 6.43 -4.99 0.66
CA VAL A 77 5.24 -5.12 -0.17
C VAL A 77 4.75 -6.56 -0.12
N GLN A 78 3.44 -6.73 -0.26
CA GLN A 78 2.80 -8.03 -0.38
C GLN A 78 1.99 -8.04 -1.66
N LEU A 79 2.17 -9.06 -2.48
CA LEU A 79 1.46 -9.21 -3.75
C LEU A 79 0.39 -10.28 -3.61
N VAL A 80 -0.86 -9.92 -3.95
CA VAL A 80 -2.00 -10.83 -3.88
C VAL A 80 -2.71 -10.85 -5.24
N GLN A 81 -2.73 -12.01 -5.89
CA GLN A 81 -3.42 -12.16 -7.17
C GLN A 81 -4.93 -12.14 -6.95
N VAL A 82 -5.64 -11.28 -7.70
CA VAL A 82 -7.09 -11.11 -7.58
C VAL A 82 -7.85 -11.59 -8.83
N LYS A 83 -7.16 -11.59 -9.98
CA LYS A 83 -7.65 -12.12 -11.25
C LYS A 83 -6.48 -12.81 -11.96
N GLU A 84 -6.77 -13.50 -13.06
CA GLU A 84 -5.74 -14.15 -13.87
C GLU A 84 -4.57 -13.23 -14.22
N ASN A 85 -4.87 -11.98 -14.58
CA ASN A 85 -3.87 -11.01 -15.03
C ASN A 85 -3.81 -9.75 -14.17
N GLN A 86 -4.18 -9.83 -12.90
CA GLN A 86 -4.17 -8.67 -12.03
C GLN A 86 -3.77 -9.01 -10.60
N ILE A 87 -2.87 -8.21 -10.06
CA ILE A 87 -2.30 -8.36 -8.72
C ILE A 87 -2.51 -7.08 -7.94
N VAL A 88 -2.95 -7.21 -6.68
CA VAL A 88 -2.99 -6.10 -5.73
C VAL A 88 -1.69 -6.10 -4.93
N ILE A 89 -1.08 -4.93 -4.81
CA ILE A 89 0.13 -4.72 -4.00
C ILE A 89 -0.28 -3.99 -2.72
N ASN A 90 -0.06 -4.63 -1.59
CA ASN A 90 -0.16 -4.00 -0.28
C ASN A 90 1.22 -3.43 0.08
N LEU A 91 1.34 -2.11 0.11
CA LEU A 91 2.59 -1.43 0.46
C LEU A 91 2.50 -0.99 1.92
N PHE A 92 3.36 -1.53 2.78
CA PHE A 92 3.39 -1.24 4.21
C PHE A 92 4.08 0.10 4.45
N GLY A 93 3.34 1.18 4.26
CA GLY A 93 3.84 2.56 4.34
C GLY A 93 3.54 3.27 5.65
N GLN A 94 2.75 2.67 6.55
CA GLN A 94 2.44 3.21 7.87
C GLN A 94 2.36 2.10 8.90
N GLY A 95 2.84 2.39 10.12
CA GLY A 95 2.82 1.39 11.20
C GLY A 95 1.44 1.26 11.82
N THR A 96 0.89 2.35 12.27
CA THR A 96 -0.44 2.44 12.88
C THR A 96 -1.33 3.41 12.09
N PHE A 97 -2.50 3.71 12.63
CA PHE A 97 -3.45 4.63 12.03
C PHE A 97 -4.18 5.44 13.10
N GLY A 98 -4.81 6.55 12.68
CA GLY A 98 -5.64 7.38 13.54
C GLY A 98 -6.48 8.34 12.69
N TYR A 99 -7.36 9.08 13.35
CA TYR A 99 -8.28 10.02 12.72
C TYR A 99 -8.10 11.44 13.25
N ASP A 100 -6.91 11.73 13.78
CA ASP A 100 -6.56 12.98 14.45
C ASP A 100 -5.78 13.97 13.55
N GLY A 101 -5.63 13.64 12.26
CA GLY A 101 -4.94 14.49 11.29
C GLY A 101 -3.42 14.42 11.34
N LYS A 102 -2.84 13.60 12.23
CA LYS A 102 -1.39 13.40 12.27
C LYS A 102 -0.92 12.61 11.05
N ARG A 103 0.37 12.74 10.74
CA ARG A 103 0.98 11.92 9.71
C ARG A 103 1.34 10.55 10.28
N TYR A 104 0.75 9.50 9.72
CA TYR A 104 1.04 8.10 10.02
C TYR A 104 1.92 7.46 8.95
N THR A 105 1.89 7.99 7.73
CA THR A 105 2.75 7.52 6.64
C THR A 105 4.21 7.83 6.94
N SER A 106 5.05 6.79 6.79
CA SER A 106 6.51 6.94 6.80
C SER A 106 6.98 7.13 5.36
N TYR A 107 7.58 8.28 5.05
CA TYR A 107 8.12 8.52 3.72
C TYR A 107 9.24 7.53 3.37
N ASP A 108 10.08 7.19 4.34
CA ASP A 108 11.14 6.20 4.14
C ASP A 108 10.57 4.83 3.80
N ALA A 109 9.55 4.39 4.53
CA ALA A 109 8.89 3.11 4.27
C ALA A 109 8.20 3.10 2.90
N PHE A 110 7.55 4.21 2.53
CA PHE A 110 6.91 4.32 1.22
C PHE A 110 7.96 4.22 0.10
N TRP A 111 9.06 4.94 0.23
CA TRP A 111 10.16 4.89 -0.73
C TRP A 111 10.76 3.48 -0.85
N MET A 112 11.00 2.82 0.28
CA MET A 112 11.49 1.44 0.31
C MET A 112 10.51 0.50 -0.40
N GLY A 113 9.21 0.67 -0.15
CA GLY A 113 8.16 -0.11 -0.80
C GLY A 113 8.17 0.05 -2.32
N LEU A 114 8.35 1.27 -2.82
CA LEU A 114 8.49 1.51 -4.25
C LEU A 114 9.72 0.77 -4.82
N GLY A 115 10.82 0.73 -4.07
CA GLY A 115 12.00 -0.05 -4.44
C GLY A 115 11.73 -1.55 -4.50
N GLU A 116 10.93 -2.06 -3.57
CA GLU A 116 10.50 -3.46 -3.58
C GLU A 116 9.61 -3.77 -4.79
N ILE A 117 8.74 -2.83 -5.17
CA ILE A 117 7.92 -2.97 -6.40
C ILE A 117 8.83 -3.17 -7.61
N ARG A 118 9.90 -2.40 -7.73
CA ARG A 118 10.84 -2.54 -8.84
C ARG A 118 11.50 -3.92 -8.91
N LYS A 119 11.70 -4.56 -7.77
CA LYS A 119 12.26 -5.93 -7.72
C LYS A 119 11.24 -6.99 -8.13
N CYS A 120 9.96 -6.77 -7.86
CA CYS A 120 8.90 -7.76 -8.05
C CYS A 120 8.14 -7.60 -9.36
N VAL A 121 8.03 -6.38 -9.89
CA VAL A 121 7.22 -6.04 -11.07
C VAL A 121 8.13 -5.76 -12.25
N PRO A 122 8.03 -6.53 -13.35
CA PRO A 122 8.83 -6.26 -14.53
C PRO A 122 8.54 -4.89 -15.13
N VAL A 123 9.58 -4.22 -15.61
CA VAL A 123 9.47 -2.95 -16.34
C VAL A 123 8.54 -3.13 -17.55
N GLY A 124 7.72 -2.14 -17.83
CA GLY A 124 6.75 -2.18 -18.92
C GLY A 124 5.35 -2.59 -18.48
N ASN A 125 5.18 -3.09 -17.25
CA ASN A 125 3.86 -3.35 -16.69
C ASN A 125 3.18 -2.04 -16.27
N THR A 126 1.85 -2.09 -16.17
CA THR A 126 1.04 -0.96 -15.74
C THR A 126 0.72 -1.08 -14.26
N ILE A 127 0.85 0.04 -13.53
CA ILE A 127 0.60 0.09 -12.09
C ILE A 127 -0.38 1.23 -11.80
N ALA A 128 -1.48 0.91 -11.12
CA ALA A 128 -2.47 1.90 -10.71
C ALA A 128 -2.33 2.21 -9.21
N PHE A 129 -2.41 3.48 -8.88
CA PHE A 129 -2.44 3.98 -7.50
C PHE A 129 -3.69 4.82 -7.30
N PRO A 130 -4.24 4.85 -6.08
CA PRO A 130 -5.28 5.84 -5.78
C PRO A 130 -4.66 7.24 -5.67
N TYR A 131 -5.36 8.25 -6.18
CA TYR A 131 -4.97 9.64 -5.94
C TYR A 131 -4.84 9.89 -4.45
N LYS A 132 -3.78 10.62 -4.07
CA LYS A 132 -3.45 10.90 -2.67
C LYS A 132 -3.21 9.65 -1.82
N VAL A 133 -2.66 8.59 -2.42
CA VAL A 133 -2.25 7.40 -1.66
C VAL A 133 -1.35 7.81 -0.49
N GLY A 134 -1.68 7.32 0.72
CA GLY A 134 -0.93 7.66 1.93
C GLY A 134 -1.22 9.05 2.51
N CYS A 135 -2.07 9.86 1.87
CA CYS A 135 -2.27 11.27 2.24
C CYS A 135 -3.55 11.53 3.01
N VAL A 136 -4.63 10.79 2.76
CA VAL A 136 -5.93 11.07 3.40
C VAL A 136 -5.93 10.64 4.85
N ARG A 137 -5.85 9.35 5.13
CA ARG A 137 -5.75 8.81 6.50
C ARG A 137 -4.31 8.77 6.99
N GLY A 138 -3.35 8.57 6.08
CA GLY A 138 -1.94 8.53 6.41
C GLY A 138 -1.31 9.90 6.64
N GLY A 139 -1.98 10.98 6.23
CA GLY A 139 -1.54 12.36 6.50
C GLY A 139 -0.30 12.82 5.74
N ALA A 140 0.14 12.11 4.72
CA ALA A 140 1.29 12.51 3.92
C ALA A 140 0.96 13.68 2.99
N ASN A 141 2.00 14.36 2.52
CA ASN A 141 1.90 15.40 1.51
C ASN A 141 1.92 14.76 0.13
N TRP A 142 0.87 15.02 -0.68
CA TRP A 142 0.77 14.42 -2.01
C TRP A 142 1.93 14.77 -2.93
N THR A 143 2.42 16.02 -2.90
CA THR A 143 3.55 16.43 -3.72
C THR A 143 4.78 15.56 -3.47
N ILE A 144 5.03 15.22 -2.20
CA ILE A 144 6.15 14.34 -1.82
C ILE A 144 5.92 12.93 -2.34
N ILE A 145 4.74 12.38 -2.11
CA ILE A 145 4.38 11.02 -2.56
C ILE A 145 4.43 10.93 -4.09
N GLU A 146 3.83 11.90 -4.77
CA GLU A 146 3.82 11.95 -6.25
C GLU A 146 5.24 12.00 -6.81
N THR A 147 6.11 12.80 -6.21
CA THR A 147 7.51 12.90 -6.62
C THR A 147 8.24 11.57 -6.44
N MET A 148 8.02 10.90 -5.31
CA MET A 148 8.62 9.58 -5.07
C MET A 148 8.17 8.55 -6.11
N ILE A 149 6.88 8.49 -6.40
CA ILE A 149 6.34 7.57 -7.42
C ILE A 149 6.94 7.87 -8.78
N THR A 150 6.99 9.15 -9.17
CA THR A 150 7.54 9.58 -10.44
C THR A 150 9.00 9.17 -10.59
N GLU A 151 9.81 9.40 -9.56
CA GLU A 151 11.22 9.06 -9.58
C GLU A 151 11.46 7.55 -9.55
N ALA A 152 10.80 6.85 -8.63
CA ALA A 152 11.02 5.42 -8.46
C ALA A 152 10.50 4.59 -9.63
N LEU A 153 9.39 4.99 -10.24
CA LEU A 153 8.69 4.20 -11.26
C LEU A 153 8.69 4.88 -12.65
N HIS A 154 9.72 5.68 -12.94
CA HIS A 154 9.82 6.45 -14.19
C HIS A 154 9.77 5.60 -15.45
N ASP A 155 10.18 4.35 -15.37
CA ASP A 155 10.20 3.38 -16.48
C ASP A 155 8.99 2.44 -16.49
N TYR A 156 7.98 2.74 -15.67
CA TYR A 156 6.68 2.05 -15.68
C TYR A 156 5.60 2.98 -16.20
N GLU A 157 4.49 2.43 -16.68
CA GLU A 157 3.28 3.18 -16.96
C GLU A 157 2.44 3.22 -15.69
N VAL A 158 2.36 4.39 -15.06
CA VAL A 158 1.66 4.60 -13.79
C VAL A 158 0.38 5.36 -14.01
N TYR A 159 -0.71 4.86 -13.44
CA TYR A 159 -2.05 5.47 -13.54
C TYR A 159 -2.53 5.87 -12.16
N ILE A 160 -2.83 7.15 -11.99
CA ILE A 160 -3.34 7.71 -10.74
C ILE A 160 -4.85 7.92 -10.89
N TYR A 161 -5.62 7.17 -10.11
CA TYR A 161 -7.08 7.18 -10.19
C TYR A 161 -7.69 8.08 -9.12
N GLU A 162 -8.44 9.07 -9.56
CA GLU A 162 -9.23 9.94 -8.69
C GLU A 162 -10.71 9.65 -8.93
N LEU A 163 -11.39 9.21 -7.88
CA LEU A 163 -12.83 8.95 -7.93
C LEU A 163 -13.57 10.28 -7.85
N GLU A 164 -14.38 10.59 -8.86
CA GLU A 164 -15.28 11.75 -8.82
C GLU A 164 -16.42 11.47 -7.85
N GLU A 165 -16.71 12.46 -7.03
CA GLU A 165 -17.88 12.42 -6.13
C GLU A 165 -19.16 12.78 -6.88
#